data_34648ad1c5646a0167e2ac9bfe10849d
#
_entry.id   34648ad1c5646a0167e2ac9bfe10849d
#
_cell.length_a   1.000
_cell.length_b   1.000
_cell.length_c   1.000
_cell.angle_alpha   90.00
_cell.angle_beta   90.00
_cell.angle_gamma   90.00
#
_symmetry.space_group_name_H-M   'P 1'
#
loop_
_entity.id
_entity.type
_entity.pdbx_description
1 polymer ?
#
loop_
_entity_poly.entity_id
_entity_poly.type
_entity_poly.pdbx_seq_one_letter_code
_entity_poly.pdbx_strand_id
1 'polypeptide(L)'
;MEQKVGFIGLGSMGRPFATNIANAGFDLVVYDVRPEPVADLVKLGARAASSARDVAQQVEIVDIAVKDDGQVDAVMHGPDGVLAGAHPGLVAVIHTSIHPISMQKLAEEAKTHGVEILDAQMSGGVGGVVARNTCLMIGGDPAILERCRPVLETTAGNIYLMGAVGMGAVTKVAQNMMTATYLMAAEEGFRFAEKAGVNLDAFQEIVRTSSAQSYVADKYLREWGNRSVKWMYHQVLWDALDLGHTYDVELPGAATCLQALAHGLMKSK
;
A
#
# COMPACT_ATOMS: atom_id res chain seq x y z
N MET A 1 -5.43 12.92 -26.58
CA MET A 1 -5.08 13.93 -25.55
C MET A 1 -4.25 13.20 -24.53
N GLU A 2 -3.10 13.71 -24.25
CA GLU A 2 -2.17 13.12 -23.27
C GLU A 2 -2.74 13.38 -21.87
N GLN A 3 -3.05 12.30 -21.14
CA GLN A 3 -3.63 12.39 -19.79
C GLN A 3 -2.62 13.02 -18.84
N LYS A 4 -3.03 14.07 -18.14
CA LYS A 4 -2.18 14.77 -17.16
C LYS A 4 -2.29 14.09 -15.81
N VAL A 5 -1.15 13.69 -15.26
CA VAL A 5 -1.05 12.92 -14.02
C VAL A 5 -0.26 13.69 -12.98
N GLY A 6 -0.76 13.71 -11.75
CA GLY A 6 -0.05 14.23 -10.59
C GLY A 6 0.46 13.08 -9.72
N PHE A 7 1.58 13.31 -9.03
CA PHE A 7 2.04 12.38 -8.00
C PHE A 7 2.50 13.15 -6.76
N ILE A 8 1.91 12.84 -5.62
CA ILE A 8 2.21 13.47 -4.33
C ILE A 8 2.77 12.43 -3.37
N GLY A 9 3.93 12.75 -2.78
CA GLY A 9 4.64 11.85 -1.88
C GLY A 9 5.63 10.96 -2.62
N LEU A 10 6.90 11.38 -2.65
CA LEU A 10 8.00 10.72 -3.34
C LEU A 10 8.92 9.97 -2.37
N GLY A 11 8.29 9.24 -1.44
CA GLY A 11 8.98 8.34 -0.51
C GLY A 11 9.49 7.06 -1.17
N SER A 12 9.81 6.05 -0.34
CA SER A 12 10.35 4.76 -0.82
C SER A 12 9.44 4.04 -1.81
N MET A 13 8.12 4.20 -1.69
CA MET A 13 7.12 3.61 -2.60
C MET A 13 6.75 4.57 -3.73
N GLY A 14 6.49 5.85 -3.41
CA GLY A 14 5.99 6.81 -4.38
C GLY A 14 7.01 7.20 -5.45
N ARG A 15 8.29 7.40 -5.08
CA ARG A 15 9.33 7.77 -6.05
C ARG A 15 9.48 6.75 -7.20
N PRO A 16 9.65 5.43 -6.95
CA PRO A 16 9.71 4.47 -8.05
C PRO A 16 8.40 4.37 -8.84
N PHE A 17 7.23 4.58 -8.19
CA PHE A 17 5.95 4.62 -8.90
C PHE A 17 5.89 5.82 -9.87
N ALA A 18 6.15 7.03 -9.39
CA ALA A 18 6.21 8.23 -10.21
C ALA A 18 7.27 8.13 -11.34
N THR A 19 8.40 7.44 -11.07
CA THR A 19 9.42 7.13 -12.08
C THR A 19 8.86 6.26 -13.21
N ASN A 20 8.05 5.25 -12.88
CA ASN A 20 7.42 4.41 -13.89
C ASN A 20 6.43 5.20 -14.76
N ILE A 21 5.65 6.10 -14.15
CA ILE A 21 4.72 7.00 -14.87
C ILE A 21 5.49 7.92 -15.83
N ALA A 22 6.57 8.57 -15.35
CA ALA A 22 7.42 9.43 -16.18
C ALA A 22 8.02 8.66 -17.36
N ASN A 23 8.57 7.46 -17.11
CA ASN A 23 9.17 6.60 -18.13
C ASN A 23 8.14 6.06 -19.15
N ALA A 24 6.86 6.02 -18.79
CA ALA A 24 5.78 5.67 -19.70
C ALA A 24 5.33 6.84 -20.59
N GLY A 25 5.88 8.05 -20.40
CA GLY A 25 5.65 9.21 -21.22
C GLY A 25 4.42 10.05 -20.86
N PHE A 26 3.84 9.88 -19.68
CA PHE A 26 2.76 10.73 -19.18
C PHE A 26 3.26 12.16 -18.88
N ASP A 27 2.41 13.18 -19.09
CA ASP A 27 2.65 14.56 -18.60
C ASP A 27 2.49 14.57 -17.09
N LEU A 28 3.62 14.42 -16.37
CA LEU A 28 3.67 14.19 -14.93
C LEU A 28 3.98 15.48 -14.16
N VAL A 29 3.16 15.81 -13.17
CA VAL A 29 3.39 16.88 -12.18
C VAL A 29 3.64 16.24 -10.82
N VAL A 30 4.71 16.62 -10.13
CA VAL A 30 5.12 16.00 -8.86
C VAL A 30 5.25 16.99 -7.72
N TYR A 31 4.93 16.52 -6.52
CA TYR A 31 5.13 17.27 -5.29
C TYR A 31 5.57 16.34 -4.14
N ASP A 32 6.55 16.78 -3.39
CA ASP A 32 6.96 16.22 -2.08
C ASP A 32 7.46 17.40 -1.23
N VAL A 33 7.31 17.31 0.08
CA VAL A 33 7.85 18.30 1.02
C VAL A 33 9.39 18.39 1.00
N ARG A 34 10.04 17.35 0.50
CA ARG A 34 11.50 17.30 0.30
C ARG A 34 11.82 17.63 -1.15
N PRO A 35 12.73 18.58 -1.42
CA PRO A 35 13.04 18.98 -2.77
C PRO A 35 13.88 17.97 -3.58
N GLU A 36 14.65 17.10 -2.91
CA GLU A 36 15.59 16.19 -3.58
C GLU A 36 14.85 15.16 -4.47
N PRO A 37 13.83 14.41 -4.00
CA PRO A 37 13.14 13.47 -4.86
C PRO A 37 12.35 14.17 -5.98
N VAL A 38 11.88 15.40 -5.78
CA VAL A 38 11.25 16.21 -6.84
C VAL A 38 12.26 16.51 -7.94
N ALA A 39 13.48 16.99 -7.58
CA ALA A 39 14.53 17.30 -8.55
C ALA A 39 14.94 16.06 -9.38
N ASP A 40 14.88 14.86 -8.80
CA ASP A 40 15.19 13.64 -9.54
C ASP A 40 14.12 13.31 -10.59
N LEU A 41 12.84 13.51 -10.29
CA LEU A 41 11.75 13.32 -11.25
C LEU A 41 11.75 14.40 -12.35
N VAL A 42 12.14 15.64 -12.01
CA VAL A 42 12.30 16.72 -13.00
C VAL A 42 13.37 16.37 -14.04
N LYS A 43 14.47 15.70 -13.65
CA LYS A 43 15.47 15.18 -14.61
C LYS A 43 14.91 14.15 -15.59
N LEU A 44 13.80 13.49 -15.23
CA LEU A 44 13.07 12.54 -16.08
C LEU A 44 11.95 13.21 -16.89
N GLY A 45 11.82 14.53 -16.82
CA GLY A 45 10.83 15.29 -17.59
C GLY A 45 9.56 15.65 -16.83
N ALA A 46 9.43 15.29 -15.55
CA ALA A 46 8.31 15.73 -14.74
C ALA A 46 8.38 17.22 -14.42
N ARG A 47 7.21 17.85 -14.18
CA ARG A 47 7.11 19.23 -13.71
C ARG A 47 6.96 19.26 -12.19
N ALA A 48 7.68 20.15 -11.53
CA ALA A 48 7.54 20.37 -10.09
C ALA A 48 6.34 21.29 -9.81
N ALA A 49 5.54 20.94 -8.83
CA ALA A 49 4.51 21.79 -8.25
C ALA A 49 4.96 22.38 -6.90
N SER A 50 4.35 23.48 -6.50
CA SER A 50 4.63 24.19 -5.25
C SER A 50 3.85 23.65 -4.04
N SER A 51 2.74 22.94 -4.27
CA SER A 51 1.87 22.37 -3.25
C SER A 51 1.01 21.23 -3.80
N ALA A 52 0.30 20.50 -2.93
CA ALA A 52 -0.71 19.51 -3.34
C ALA A 52 -1.87 20.18 -4.11
N ARG A 53 -2.28 21.37 -3.71
CA ARG A 53 -3.23 22.22 -4.44
C ARG A 53 -2.77 22.51 -5.86
N ASP A 54 -1.52 22.92 -6.02
CA ASP A 54 -0.93 23.26 -7.32
C ASP A 54 -0.88 22.02 -8.24
N VAL A 55 -0.61 20.82 -7.70
CA VAL A 55 -0.75 19.57 -8.47
C VAL A 55 -2.20 19.39 -8.93
N ALA A 56 -3.15 19.43 -8.00
CA ALA A 56 -4.56 19.16 -8.29
C ALA A 56 -5.13 20.09 -9.37
N GLN A 57 -4.71 21.34 -9.42
CA GLN A 57 -5.15 22.33 -10.43
C GLN A 57 -4.67 22.04 -11.85
N GLN A 58 -3.64 21.20 -12.02
CA GLN A 58 -2.99 20.97 -13.30
C GLN A 58 -3.29 19.61 -13.93
N VAL A 59 -3.92 18.67 -13.19
CA VAL A 59 -4.00 17.25 -13.57
C VAL A 59 -5.42 16.71 -13.52
N GLU A 60 -5.66 15.59 -14.19
CA GLU A 60 -6.95 14.89 -14.18
C GLU A 60 -6.96 13.73 -13.16
N ILE A 61 -5.78 13.19 -12.88
CA ILE A 61 -5.56 12.11 -11.89
C ILE A 61 -4.41 12.53 -11.01
N VAL A 62 -4.58 12.40 -9.70
CA VAL A 62 -3.50 12.60 -8.72
C VAL A 62 -3.30 11.34 -7.88
N ASP A 63 -2.14 10.71 -8.02
CA ASP A 63 -1.69 9.59 -7.19
C ASP A 63 -1.08 10.10 -5.90
N ILE A 64 -1.48 9.55 -4.76
CA ILE A 64 -1.03 9.97 -3.43
C ILE A 64 -0.42 8.78 -2.69
N ALA A 65 0.88 8.86 -2.40
CA ALA A 65 1.63 7.82 -1.70
C ALA A 65 2.48 8.42 -0.57
N VAL A 66 1.84 8.73 0.52
CA VAL A 66 2.45 9.28 1.74
C VAL A 66 2.50 8.24 2.85
N LYS A 67 2.99 8.59 4.04
CA LYS A 67 3.37 7.62 5.07
C LYS A 67 2.18 7.03 5.84
N ASP A 68 1.21 7.86 6.22
CA ASP A 68 0.16 7.53 7.18
C ASP A 68 -1.10 8.39 6.99
N ASP A 69 -2.16 8.10 7.76
CA ASP A 69 -3.45 8.80 7.75
C ASP A 69 -3.28 10.31 7.94
N GLY A 70 -2.43 10.74 8.89
CA GLY A 70 -2.20 12.16 9.15
C GLY A 70 -1.57 12.89 7.98
N GLN A 71 -0.72 12.22 7.21
CA GLN A 71 -0.15 12.79 5.98
C GLN A 71 -1.14 12.79 4.82
N VAL A 72 -2.03 11.80 4.73
CA VAL A 72 -3.15 11.82 3.76
C VAL A 72 -4.06 13.00 4.06
N ASP A 73 -4.42 13.18 5.33
CA ASP A 73 -5.22 14.32 5.79
C ASP A 73 -4.57 15.66 5.41
N ALA A 74 -3.29 15.84 5.72
CA ALA A 74 -2.54 17.06 5.40
C ALA A 74 -2.42 17.33 3.88
N VAL A 75 -2.33 16.29 3.06
CA VAL A 75 -2.27 16.41 1.59
C VAL A 75 -3.64 16.72 1.00
N MET A 76 -4.69 16.14 1.54
CA MET A 76 -6.05 16.34 1.02
C MET A 76 -6.66 17.67 1.46
N HIS A 77 -6.42 18.10 2.72
CA HIS A 77 -7.09 19.23 3.35
C HIS A 77 -6.21 20.48 3.46
N GLY A 78 -6.82 21.56 3.96
CA GLY A 78 -6.14 22.84 4.16
C GLY A 78 -6.03 23.70 2.89
N PRO A 79 -5.45 24.91 3.00
CA PRO A 79 -5.39 25.87 1.90
C PRO A 79 -4.50 25.41 0.73
N ASP A 80 -3.54 24.55 1.00
CA ASP A 80 -2.59 24.01 0.02
C ASP A 80 -2.88 22.53 -0.34
N GLY A 81 -4.00 21.99 0.15
CA GLY A 81 -4.43 20.60 -0.07
C GLY A 81 -5.09 20.38 -1.44
N VAL A 82 -5.21 19.10 -1.82
CA VAL A 82 -5.82 18.65 -3.08
C VAL A 82 -7.25 19.20 -3.23
N LEU A 83 -8.06 19.15 -2.16
CA LEU A 83 -9.46 19.61 -2.20
C LEU A 83 -9.58 21.11 -2.45
N ALA A 84 -8.61 21.92 -2.01
CA ALA A 84 -8.56 23.35 -2.30
C ALA A 84 -8.21 23.68 -3.77
N GLY A 85 -7.57 22.75 -4.47
CA GLY A 85 -7.27 22.83 -5.91
C GLY A 85 -8.24 22.04 -6.78
N ALA A 86 -9.27 21.43 -6.20
CA ALA A 86 -10.19 20.54 -6.87
C ALA A 86 -10.96 21.19 -8.02
N HIS A 87 -11.25 20.39 -9.02
CA HIS A 87 -12.11 20.75 -10.14
C HIS A 87 -12.99 19.53 -10.53
N PRO A 88 -14.13 19.73 -11.19
CA PRO A 88 -14.98 18.63 -11.61
C PRO A 88 -14.24 17.62 -12.47
N GLY A 89 -14.31 16.34 -12.06
CA GLY A 89 -13.69 15.23 -12.76
C GLY A 89 -12.24 14.93 -12.33
N LEU A 90 -11.66 15.62 -11.34
CA LEU A 90 -10.43 15.18 -10.70
C LEU A 90 -10.62 13.85 -10.01
N VAL A 91 -9.67 12.93 -10.19
CA VAL A 91 -9.61 11.66 -9.46
C VAL A 91 -8.39 11.67 -8.55
N ALA A 92 -8.58 11.39 -7.26
CA ALA A 92 -7.48 11.15 -6.33
C ALA A 92 -7.36 9.64 -6.06
N VAL A 93 -6.20 9.07 -6.37
CA VAL A 93 -5.85 7.66 -6.18
C VAL A 93 -4.99 7.55 -4.94
N ILE A 94 -5.52 6.95 -3.88
CA ILE A 94 -4.86 6.86 -2.58
C ILE A 94 -4.15 5.51 -2.44
N HIS A 95 -2.82 5.52 -2.51
CA HIS A 95 -1.99 4.33 -2.33
C HIS A 95 -1.59 4.09 -0.87
N THR A 96 -1.71 5.11 -0.04
CA THR A 96 -1.40 5.02 1.40
C THR A 96 -2.40 4.10 2.09
N SER A 97 -1.89 3.15 2.86
CA SER A 97 -2.73 2.30 3.69
C SER A 97 -3.24 3.09 4.89
N ILE A 98 -4.48 3.54 4.80
CA ILE A 98 -5.21 4.20 5.88
C ILE A 98 -6.39 3.32 6.31
N HIS A 99 -6.95 3.63 7.49
CA HIS A 99 -8.08 2.86 8.00
C HIS A 99 -9.27 2.92 7.01
N PRO A 100 -9.95 1.78 6.70
CA PRO A 100 -11.03 1.74 5.70
C PRO A 100 -12.16 2.74 5.94
N ILE A 101 -12.55 2.95 7.20
CA ILE A 101 -13.57 3.95 7.56
C ILE A 101 -13.08 5.38 7.28
N SER A 102 -11.81 5.68 7.51
CA SER A 102 -11.21 6.98 7.15
C SER A 102 -11.22 7.20 5.65
N MET A 103 -10.92 6.14 4.87
CA MET A 103 -11.00 6.17 3.40
C MET A 103 -12.41 6.48 2.90
N GLN A 104 -13.43 5.84 3.48
CA GLN A 104 -14.83 6.08 3.13
C GLN A 104 -15.26 7.52 3.45
N LYS A 105 -14.92 8.03 4.64
CA LYS A 105 -15.21 9.43 5.03
C LYS A 105 -14.55 10.43 4.10
N LEU A 106 -13.28 10.18 3.77
CA LEU A 106 -12.55 11.02 2.82
C LEU A 106 -13.23 11.04 1.44
N ALA A 107 -13.73 9.91 0.97
CA ALA A 107 -14.42 9.83 -0.31
C ALA A 107 -15.76 10.59 -0.29
N GLU A 108 -16.53 10.48 0.79
CA GLU A 108 -17.77 11.24 0.95
C GLU A 108 -17.52 12.76 0.94
N GLU A 109 -16.48 13.20 1.62
CA GLU A 109 -16.09 14.62 1.63
C GLU A 109 -15.58 15.07 0.27
N ALA A 110 -14.64 14.33 -0.34
CA ALA A 110 -14.07 14.64 -1.65
C ALA A 110 -15.14 14.80 -2.73
N LYS A 111 -16.20 13.99 -2.68
CA LYS A 111 -17.34 14.08 -3.58
C LYS A 111 -18.06 15.43 -3.50
N THR A 112 -18.09 16.08 -2.32
CA THR A 112 -18.68 17.43 -2.17
C THR A 112 -17.86 18.51 -2.89
N HIS A 113 -16.60 18.22 -3.20
CA HIS A 113 -15.67 19.04 -3.97
C HIS A 113 -15.58 18.63 -5.46
N GLY A 114 -16.39 17.64 -5.89
CA GLY A 114 -16.37 17.13 -7.27
C GLY A 114 -15.18 16.22 -7.58
N VAL A 115 -14.52 15.66 -6.53
CA VAL A 115 -13.38 14.75 -6.63
C VAL A 115 -13.84 13.32 -6.39
N GLU A 116 -13.45 12.41 -7.29
CA GLU A 116 -13.64 10.96 -7.10
C GLU A 116 -12.42 10.35 -6.42
N ILE A 117 -12.65 9.38 -5.54
CA ILE A 117 -11.57 8.63 -4.85
C ILE A 117 -11.51 7.19 -5.36
N LEU A 118 -10.30 6.72 -5.66
CA LEU A 118 -9.97 5.30 -5.68
C LEU A 118 -9.02 5.00 -4.52
N ASP A 119 -9.33 4.01 -3.70
CA ASP A 119 -8.33 3.44 -2.81
C ASP A 119 -7.55 2.35 -3.57
N ALA A 120 -6.23 2.51 -3.69
CA ALA A 120 -5.39 1.69 -4.55
C ALA A 120 -4.24 1.06 -3.75
N GLN A 121 -4.59 0.10 -2.92
CA GLN A 121 -3.64 -0.55 -2.02
C GLN A 121 -2.67 -1.46 -2.76
N MET A 122 -1.40 -1.42 -2.35
CA MET A 122 -0.32 -2.14 -3.04
C MET A 122 0.16 -3.37 -2.27
N SER A 123 0.50 -4.43 -3.01
CA SER A 123 1.29 -5.57 -2.52
C SER A 123 2.44 -5.87 -3.48
N GLY A 124 3.62 -6.21 -2.91
CA GLY A 124 4.86 -6.45 -3.68
C GLY A 124 6.05 -5.63 -3.20
N GLY A 125 5.82 -4.63 -2.32
CA GLY A 125 6.87 -3.75 -1.78
C GLY A 125 7.60 -2.95 -2.86
N VAL A 126 8.69 -2.29 -2.49
CA VAL A 126 9.50 -1.47 -3.40
C VAL A 126 10.00 -2.29 -4.61
N GLY A 127 10.42 -3.54 -4.38
CA GLY A 127 10.88 -4.42 -5.45
C GLY A 127 9.81 -4.69 -6.52
N GLY A 128 8.56 -4.87 -6.10
CA GLY A 128 7.42 -5.03 -7.03
C GLY A 128 7.17 -3.78 -7.86
N VAL A 129 7.25 -2.59 -7.23
CA VAL A 129 7.08 -1.30 -7.93
C VAL A 129 8.17 -1.11 -8.97
N VAL A 130 9.45 -1.32 -8.60
CA VAL A 130 10.58 -1.20 -9.53
C VAL A 130 10.48 -2.19 -10.68
N ALA A 131 10.04 -3.41 -10.40
CA ALA A 131 9.84 -4.47 -11.40
C ALA A 131 8.55 -4.31 -12.24
N ARG A 132 7.71 -3.29 -11.96
CA ARG A 132 6.39 -3.09 -12.58
C ARG A 132 5.47 -4.31 -12.45
N ASN A 133 5.53 -4.95 -11.29
CA ASN A 133 4.80 -6.19 -11.00
C ASN A 133 4.15 -6.15 -9.62
N THR A 134 3.61 -4.98 -9.25
CA THR A 134 2.78 -4.88 -8.04
C THR A 134 1.40 -5.47 -8.29
N CYS A 135 0.78 -5.95 -7.22
CA CYS A 135 -0.64 -6.25 -7.17
C CYS A 135 -1.35 -5.04 -6.55
N LEU A 136 -2.32 -4.47 -7.27
CA LEU A 136 -3.19 -3.41 -6.77
C LEU A 136 -4.56 -3.97 -6.40
N MET A 137 -4.99 -3.65 -5.19
CA MET A 137 -6.32 -3.93 -4.66
C MET A 137 -7.09 -2.62 -4.64
N ILE A 138 -8.05 -2.47 -5.55
CA ILE A 138 -8.75 -1.21 -5.82
C ILE A 138 -10.14 -1.23 -5.19
N GLY A 139 -10.48 -0.19 -4.43
CA GLY A 139 -11.85 0.13 -4.06
C GLY A 139 -12.31 1.40 -4.75
N GLY A 140 -13.52 1.40 -5.32
CA GLY A 140 -14.08 2.55 -6.00
C GLY A 140 -15.02 2.21 -7.13
N ASP A 141 -15.38 3.22 -7.92
CA ASP A 141 -16.23 3.07 -9.09
C ASP A 141 -15.48 2.38 -10.25
N PRO A 142 -16.08 1.34 -10.89
CA PRO A 142 -15.44 0.65 -12.02
C PRO A 142 -15.11 1.59 -13.20
N ALA A 143 -15.94 2.57 -13.51
CA ALA A 143 -15.68 3.50 -14.62
C ALA A 143 -14.51 4.43 -14.30
N ILE A 144 -14.37 4.85 -13.03
CA ILE A 144 -13.23 5.63 -12.58
C ILE A 144 -11.95 4.80 -12.62
N LEU A 145 -12.01 3.52 -12.22
CA LEU A 145 -10.87 2.61 -12.35
C LEU A 145 -10.41 2.50 -13.80
N GLU A 146 -11.33 2.27 -14.76
CA GLU A 146 -10.95 2.16 -16.18
C GLU A 146 -10.31 3.44 -16.72
N ARG A 147 -10.71 4.60 -16.23
CA ARG A 147 -10.09 5.88 -16.57
C ARG A 147 -8.66 6.00 -16.01
N CYS A 148 -8.38 5.45 -14.82
CA CYS A 148 -7.06 5.46 -14.19
C CYS A 148 -6.18 4.28 -14.63
N ARG A 149 -6.76 3.24 -15.23
CA ARG A 149 -6.06 1.99 -15.59
C ARG A 149 -4.75 2.21 -16.35
N PRO A 150 -4.66 3.07 -17.39
CA PRO A 150 -3.41 3.26 -18.13
C PRO A 150 -2.26 3.77 -17.25
N VAL A 151 -2.55 4.58 -16.24
CA VAL A 151 -1.57 5.08 -15.27
C VAL A 151 -1.15 3.97 -14.32
N LEU A 152 -2.11 3.23 -13.76
CA LEU A 152 -1.86 2.16 -12.81
C LEU A 152 -1.07 0.99 -13.41
N GLU A 153 -1.30 0.66 -14.68
CA GLU A 153 -0.57 -0.38 -15.42
C GLU A 153 0.91 -0.06 -15.64
N THR A 154 1.33 1.20 -15.48
CA THR A 154 2.76 1.54 -15.52
C THR A 154 3.57 0.85 -14.41
N THR A 155 2.90 0.42 -13.34
CA THR A 155 3.54 -0.14 -12.14
C THR A 155 2.95 -1.50 -11.74
N ALA A 156 1.70 -1.77 -12.08
CA ALA A 156 0.99 -2.97 -11.66
C ALA A 156 1.05 -4.09 -12.69
N GLY A 157 1.42 -5.29 -12.22
CA GLY A 157 1.24 -6.53 -12.99
C GLY A 157 -0.18 -7.08 -12.90
N ASN A 158 -0.89 -6.75 -11.80
CA ASN A 158 -2.27 -7.18 -11.57
C ASN A 158 -3.06 -6.07 -10.89
N ILE A 159 -4.27 -5.82 -11.38
CA ILE A 159 -5.21 -4.82 -10.84
C ILE A 159 -6.55 -5.51 -10.59
N TYR A 160 -6.99 -5.52 -9.33
CA TYR A 160 -8.23 -6.15 -8.92
C TYR A 160 -9.18 -5.11 -8.32
N LEU A 161 -10.41 -5.02 -8.85
CA LEU A 161 -11.49 -4.25 -8.24
C LEU A 161 -12.11 -5.08 -7.10
N MET A 162 -12.04 -4.55 -5.89
CA MET A 162 -12.48 -5.24 -4.68
C MET A 162 -13.88 -4.82 -4.20
N GLY A 163 -14.45 -3.79 -4.79
CA GLY A 163 -15.75 -3.24 -4.45
C GLY A 163 -15.75 -1.73 -4.33
N ALA A 164 -16.63 -1.17 -3.52
CA ALA A 164 -16.73 0.27 -3.26
C ALA A 164 -15.44 0.81 -2.57
N VAL A 165 -15.33 2.13 -2.47
CA VAL A 165 -14.23 2.79 -1.75
C VAL A 165 -14.11 2.25 -0.33
N GLY A 166 -12.88 1.98 0.10
CA GLY A 166 -12.55 1.32 1.37
C GLY A 166 -12.33 -0.20 1.24
N MET A 167 -12.85 -0.85 0.17
CA MET A 167 -12.70 -2.31 0.03
C MET A 167 -11.30 -2.73 -0.40
N GLY A 168 -10.54 -1.88 -1.08
CA GLY A 168 -9.11 -2.07 -1.30
C GLY A 168 -8.35 -2.08 0.03
N ALA A 169 -8.63 -1.11 0.90
CA ALA A 169 -8.04 -1.02 2.24
C ALA A 169 -8.41 -2.21 3.13
N VAL A 170 -9.68 -2.65 3.15
CA VAL A 170 -10.11 -3.88 3.85
C VAL A 170 -9.33 -5.09 3.33
N THR A 171 -9.22 -5.23 2.01
CA THR A 171 -8.48 -6.33 1.39
C THR A 171 -7.00 -6.31 1.80
N LYS A 172 -6.40 -5.13 1.87
CA LYS A 172 -5.01 -4.96 2.31
C LYS A 172 -4.82 -5.37 3.76
N VAL A 173 -5.73 -4.99 4.65
CA VAL A 173 -5.69 -5.40 6.06
C VAL A 173 -5.81 -6.92 6.17
N ALA A 174 -6.78 -7.53 5.49
CA ALA A 174 -6.97 -8.98 5.49
C ALA A 174 -5.72 -9.72 4.96
N GLN A 175 -5.17 -9.27 3.82
CA GLN A 175 -3.96 -9.86 3.23
C GLN A 175 -2.75 -9.76 4.17
N ASN A 176 -2.53 -8.60 4.79
CA ASN A 176 -1.42 -8.40 5.71
C ASN A 176 -1.61 -9.16 7.03
N MET A 177 -2.83 -9.29 7.54
CA MET A 177 -3.17 -10.15 8.69
C MET A 177 -2.80 -11.61 8.41
N MET A 178 -3.15 -12.14 7.23
CA MET A 178 -2.74 -13.48 6.82
C MET A 178 -1.22 -13.61 6.76
N THR A 179 -0.53 -12.61 6.21
CA THR A 179 0.94 -12.61 6.14
C THR A 179 1.57 -12.65 7.54
N ALA A 180 1.04 -11.88 8.49
CA ALA A 180 1.50 -11.86 9.87
C ALA A 180 1.31 -13.22 10.58
N THR A 181 0.16 -13.85 10.40
CA THR A 181 -0.12 -15.19 10.97
C THR A 181 0.72 -16.29 10.33
N TYR A 182 0.95 -16.24 9.01
CA TYR A 182 1.86 -17.16 8.33
C TYR A 182 3.30 -17.00 8.83
N LEU A 183 3.74 -15.77 9.08
CA LEU A 183 5.07 -15.51 9.62
C LEU A 183 5.23 -16.08 11.04
N MET A 184 4.21 -15.91 11.90
CA MET A 184 4.21 -16.47 13.24
C MET A 184 4.30 -18.01 13.19
N ALA A 185 3.47 -18.66 12.37
CA ALA A 185 3.48 -20.10 12.22
C ALA A 185 4.83 -20.61 11.67
N ALA A 186 5.42 -19.91 10.70
CA ALA A 186 6.74 -20.25 10.18
C ALA A 186 7.83 -20.10 11.26
N GLU A 187 7.85 -18.99 12.01
CA GLU A 187 8.78 -18.77 13.11
C GLU A 187 8.75 -19.92 14.15
N GLU A 188 7.55 -20.29 14.58
CA GLU A 188 7.37 -21.40 15.55
C GLU A 188 7.82 -22.73 14.97
N GLY A 189 7.43 -23.04 13.73
CA GLY A 189 7.80 -24.28 13.04
C GLY A 189 9.31 -24.43 12.85
N PHE A 190 9.99 -23.39 12.36
CA PHE A 190 11.45 -23.41 12.16
C PHE A 190 12.21 -23.47 13.49
N ARG A 191 11.77 -22.73 14.51
CA ARG A 191 12.37 -22.80 15.85
C ARG A 191 12.20 -24.17 16.50
N PHE A 192 11.03 -24.79 16.35
CA PHE A 192 10.79 -26.15 16.82
C PHE A 192 11.72 -27.14 16.12
N ALA A 193 11.82 -27.10 14.79
CA ALA A 193 12.68 -27.94 14.00
C ALA A 193 14.18 -27.77 14.39
N GLU A 194 14.63 -26.52 14.55
CA GLU A 194 15.98 -26.18 15.00
C GLU A 194 16.30 -26.82 16.36
N LYS A 195 15.41 -26.65 17.35
CA LYS A 195 15.58 -27.19 18.69
C LYS A 195 15.55 -28.72 18.76
N ALA A 196 14.82 -29.32 17.83
CA ALA A 196 14.77 -30.79 17.67
C ALA A 196 15.99 -31.35 16.91
N GLY A 197 16.89 -30.51 16.39
CA GLY A 197 18.09 -30.95 15.64
C GLY A 197 17.82 -31.30 14.18
N VAL A 198 16.70 -30.83 13.60
CA VAL A 198 16.37 -31.03 12.18
C VAL A 198 17.29 -30.15 11.31
N ASN A 199 17.73 -30.71 10.18
CA ASN A 199 18.43 -29.92 9.15
C ASN A 199 17.49 -28.88 8.56
N LEU A 200 17.74 -27.59 8.83
CA LEU A 200 16.84 -26.50 8.44
C LEU A 200 16.79 -26.26 6.93
N ASP A 201 17.87 -26.52 6.19
CA ASP A 201 17.86 -26.39 4.71
C ASP A 201 16.93 -27.46 4.09
N ALA A 202 17.03 -28.70 4.56
CA ALA A 202 16.13 -29.77 4.13
C ALA A 202 14.67 -29.49 4.57
N PHE A 203 14.47 -28.95 5.77
CA PHE A 203 13.16 -28.56 6.26
C PHE A 203 12.54 -27.44 5.41
N GLN A 204 13.35 -26.44 5.02
CA GLN A 204 12.89 -25.36 4.11
C GLN A 204 12.39 -25.93 2.78
N GLU A 205 13.08 -26.92 2.19
CA GLU A 205 12.62 -27.58 0.94
C GLU A 205 11.32 -28.38 1.15
N ILE A 206 11.14 -29.02 2.31
CA ILE A 206 9.89 -29.69 2.65
C ILE A 206 8.75 -28.67 2.77
N VAL A 207 8.97 -27.56 3.48
CA VAL A 207 7.98 -26.49 3.62
C VAL A 207 7.58 -25.94 2.25
N ARG A 208 8.56 -25.69 1.37
CA ARG A 208 8.34 -25.16 0.04
C ARG A 208 7.50 -26.06 -0.88
N THR A 209 7.57 -27.38 -0.69
CA THR A 209 6.94 -28.40 -1.55
C THR A 209 5.75 -29.11 -0.95
N SER A 210 5.32 -28.71 0.26
CA SER A 210 4.24 -29.35 1.03
C SER A 210 3.07 -28.40 1.30
N SER A 211 2.06 -28.88 2.00
CA SER A 211 0.89 -28.12 2.45
C SER A 211 1.21 -26.97 3.43
N ALA A 212 2.43 -26.92 3.97
CA ALA A 212 2.90 -25.82 4.82
C ALA A 212 3.40 -24.61 4.01
N GLN A 213 3.39 -24.66 2.69
CA GLN A 213 3.88 -23.63 1.80
C GLN A 213 3.07 -22.33 1.94
N SER A 214 3.78 -21.23 2.07
CA SER A 214 3.29 -19.87 1.87
C SER A 214 4.45 -19.00 1.37
N TYR A 215 4.16 -17.83 0.80
CA TYR A 215 5.21 -16.91 0.36
C TYR A 215 6.22 -16.58 1.46
N VAL A 216 5.75 -16.41 2.70
CA VAL A 216 6.58 -16.11 3.86
C VAL A 216 7.41 -17.32 4.29
N ALA A 217 6.77 -18.48 4.40
CA ALA A 217 7.42 -19.73 4.81
C ALA A 217 8.44 -20.21 3.77
N ASP A 218 8.16 -20.04 2.48
CA ASP A 218 9.06 -20.35 1.37
C ASP A 218 10.37 -19.56 1.40
N LYS A 219 10.32 -18.35 1.94
CA LYS A 219 11.47 -17.44 2.02
C LYS A 219 11.99 -17.23 3.44
N TYR A 220 11.55 -18.05 4.40
CA TYR A 220 11.79 -17.78 5.81
C TYR A 220 13.28 -17.66 6.14
N LEU A 221 14.11 -18.66 5.82
CA LEU A 221 15.53 -18.65 6.14
C LEU A 221 16.30 -17.54 5.43
N ARG A 222 15.91 -17.16 4.22
CA ARG A 222 16.63 -16.19 3.40
C ARG A 222 16.26 -14.74 3.70
N GLU A 223 14.99 -14.47 3.98
CA GLU A 223 14.48 -13.10 4.01
C GLU A 223 13.81 -12.74 5.35
N TRP A 224 13.01 -13.63 5.94
CA TRP A 224 12.09 -13.29 7.02
C TRP A 224 12.61 -13.63 8.41
N GLY A 225 13.35 -14.72 8.58
CA GLY A 225 13.84 -15.18 9.88
C GLY A 225 14.80 -14.22 10.58
N ASN A 226 15.40 -13.28 9.85
CA ASN A 226 16.35 -12.29 10.38
C ASN A 226 15.77 -10.86 10.42
N ARG A 227 14.48 -10.64 10.07
CA ARG A 227 13.86 -9.32 10.05
C ARG A 227 13.13 -9.02 11.34
N SER A 228 13.35 -7.83 11.90
CA SER A 228 12.47 -7.28 12.92
C SER A 228 11.16 -6.83 12.26
N VAL A 229 10.16 -7.70 12.21
CA VAL A 229 8.86 -7.44 11.58
C VAL A 229 7.84 -6.87 12.58
N LYS A 230 8.21 -6.77 13.84
CA LYS A 230 7.30 -6.44 14.95
C LYS A 230 6.46 -5.18 14.70
N TRP A 231 7.11 -4.11 14.27
CA TRP A 231 6.44 -2.83 14.06
C TRP A 231 5.55 -2.81 12.81
N MET A 232 5.93 -3.57 11.76
CA MET A 232 5.20 -3.60 10.48
C MET A 232 3.79 -4.19 10.59
N TYR A 233 3.64 -5.22 11.44
CA TYR A 233 2.38 -5.96 11.53
C TYR A 233 1.55 -5.61 12.76
N HIS A 234 2.11 -4.88 13.74
CA HIS A 234 1.39 -4.52 14.95
C HIS A 234 0.13 -3.70 14.63
N GLN A 235 0.28 -2.62 13.87
CA GLN A 235 -0.86 -1.77 13.48
C GLN A 235 -1.87 -2.54 12.62
N VAL A 236 -1.39 -3.30 11.64
CA VAL A 236 -2.26 -4.12 10.76
C VAL A 236 -3.10 -5.12 11.55
N LEU A 237 -2.54 -5.74 12.58
CA LEU A 237 -3.29 -6.69 13.41
C LEU A 237 -4.32 -5.98 14.29
N TRP A 238 -4.00 -4.77 14.78
CA TRP A 238 -4.97 -3.91 15.46
C TRP A 238 -6.12 -3.52 14.54
N ASP A 239 -5.81 -3.04 13.34
CA ASP A 239 -6.82 -2.65 12.34
C ASP A 239 -7.69 -3.86 11.96
N ALA A 240 -7.08 -5.06 11.84
CA ALA A 240 -7.82 -6.29 11.56
C ALA A 240 -8.80 -6.65 12.69
N LEU A 241 -8.40 -6.53 13.96
CA LEU A 241 -9.27 -6.81 15.09
C LEU A 241 -10.40 -5.79 15.22
N ASP A 242 -10.12 -4.51 14.98
CA ASP A 242 -11.13 -3.45 14.96
C ASP A 242 -12.15 -3.66 13.85
N LEU A 243 -11.69 -3.98 12.64
CA LEU A 243 -12.57 -4.36 11.54
C LEU A 243 -13.33 -5.67 11.81
N GLY A 244 -12.72 -6.62 12.53
CA GLY A 244 -13.41 -7.83 12.98
C GLY A 244 -14.63 -7.50 13.83
N HIS A 245 -14.52 -6.56 14.77
CA HIS A 245 -15.67 -6.06 15.52
C HIS A 245 -16.70 -5.35 14.63
N THR A 246 -16.24 -4.54 13.68
CA THR A 246 -17.11 -3.80 12.75
C THR A 246 -17.94 -4.73 11.87
N TYR A 247 -17.35 -5.84 11.43
CA TYR A 247 -18.00 -6.82 10.53
C TYR A 247 -18.54 -8.07 11.24
N ASP A 248 -18.54 -8.09 12.58
CA ASP A 248 -18.99 -9.24 13.40
C ASP A 248 -18.25 -10.54 13.04
N VAL A 249 -16.93 -10.48 12.94
CA VAL A 249 -16.05 -11.61 12.62
C VAL A 249 -15.02 -11.80 13.74
N GLU A 250 -15.01 -12.97 14.37
CA GLU A 250 -13.97 -13.33 15.33
C GLU A 250 -12.65 -13.69 14.62
N LEU A 251 -11.54 -13.08 15.10
CA LEU A 251 -10.21 -13.25 14.53
C LEU A 251 -9.20 -13.77 15.58
N PRO A 252 -9.41 -15.01 16.14
CA PRO A 252 -8.56 -15.52 17.22
C PRO A 252 -7.08 -15.70 16.80
N GLY A 253 -6.82 -16.05 15.53
CA GLY A 253 -5.46 -16.16 15.00
C GLY A 253 -4.73 -14.81 14.99
N ALA A 254 -5.40 -13.73 14.59
CA ALA A 254 -4.85 -12.38 14.61
C ALA A 254 -4.59 -11.91 16.05
N ALA A 255 -5.51 -12.16 16.97
CA ALA A 255 -5.35 -11.84 18.39
C ALA A 255 -4.14 -12.54 19.02
N THR A 256 -3.97 -13.84 18.76
CA THR A 256 -2.83 -14.61 19.22
C THR A 256 -1.51 -14.09 18.62
N CYS A 257 -1.51 -13.76 17.35
CA CYS A 257 -0.35 -13.19 16.66
C CYS A 257 0.04 -11.83 17.26
N LEU A 258 -0.92 -10.96 17.54
CA LEU A 258 -0.68 -9.66 18.18
C LEU A 258 -0.08 -9.82 19.58
N GLN A 259 -0.58 -10.77 20.39
CA GLN A 259 -0.01 -11.09 21.71
C GLN A 259 1.43 -11.62 21.58
N ALA A 260 1.70 -12.52 20.64
CA ALA A 260 3.04 -13.06 20.39
C ALA A 260 4.04 -11.94 20.02
N LEU A 261 3.63 -10.98 19.19
CA LEU A 261 4.44 -9.79 18.87
C LEU A 261 4.72 -8.93 20.11
N ALA A 262 3.71 -8.70 20.96
CA ALA A 262 3.85 -7.90 22.18
C ALA A 262 4.83 -8.53 23.17
N HIS A 263 4.81 -9.85 23.32
CA HIS A 263 5.73 -10.60 24.20
C HIS A 263 7.12 -10.85 23.60
N GLY A 264 7.37 -10.38 22.37
CA GLY A 264 8.65 -10.50 21.72
C GLY A 264 9.01 -11.92 21.28
N LEU A 265 8.01 -12.79 21.12
CA LEU A 265 8.20 -14.17 20.64
C LEU A 265 8.65 -14.22 19.16
N MET A 266 8.43 -13.14 18.43
CA MET A 266 8.90 -12.93 17.05
C MET A 266 10.12 -11.97 17.00
N LYS A 267 11.04 -12.05 17.97
CA LYS A 267 12.26 -11.27 17.94
C LYS A 267 13.26 -11.93 16.98
N SER A 268 13.77 -11.13 16.03
CA SER A 268 15.06 -11.42 15.44
C SER A 268 16.14 -11.51 16.55
N LYS A 269 17.04 -12.47 16.43
CA LYS A 269 18.23 -12.55 17.27
C LYS A 269 19.08 -11.31 17.08
#